data_411ea689c5af7fe00c700ea6d5d469b8
#
_entry.id   411ea689c5af7fe00c700ea6d5d469b8
#
_cell.length_a   1.000
_cell.length_b   1.000
_cell.length_c   1.000
_cell.angle_alpha   90.00
_cell.angle_beta   90.00
_cell.angle_gamma   90.00
#
_symmetry.space_group_name_H-M   'P 1'
#
loop_
_entity.id
_entity.type
_entity.pdbx_description
1 polymer ?
#
loop_
_entity_poly.entity_id
_entity_poly.type
_entity_poly.pdbx_seq_one_letter_code
_entity_poly.pdbx_strand_id
1 'polypeptide(L)' 'KTTAIESALQIYEFGFYSLGFEKSHFDVRKGNDKVIAFHQRFGAKIIYEDEFDYFFNFTKIDYKITKERYKRYL' A
#
# COMPACT_ATOMS: atom_id res chain seq x y z
N LYS A 1 20.38 3.89 -3.90
CA LYS A 1 19.38 3.00 -4.50
C LYS A 1 18.12 2.96 -3.66
N THR A 2 16.99 3.28 -4.25
CA THR A 2 15.71 3.35 -3.55
C THR A 2 15.09 1.96 -3.49
N THR A 3 14.66 1.54 -2.29
CA THR A 3 13.96 0.28 -2.13
C THR A 3 12.48 0.44 -2.47
N ALA A 4 11.78 -0.69 -2.66
CA ALA A 4 10.34 -0.67 -2.90
C ALA A 4 9.61 -0.03 -1.71
N ILE A 5 10.06 -0.29 -0.49
CA ILE A 5 9.47 0.30 0.73
C ILE A 5 9.62 1.83 0.70
N GLU A 6 10.82 2.32 0.39
CA GLU A 6 11.07 3.76 0.33
C GLU A 6 10.21 4.44 -0.73
N SER A 7 10.12 3.83 -1.92
CA SER A 7 9.29 4.36 -3.00
C SER A 7 7.83 4.43 -2.60
N ALA A 8 7.32 3.36 -1.98
CA ALA A 8 5.92 3.31 -1.55
C ALA A 8 5.65 4.37 -0.47
N LEU A 9 6.56 4.53 0.48
CA LEU A 9 6.41 5.55 1.53
C LEU A 9 6.31 6.94 0.91
N GLN A 10 7.17 7.25 -0.06
CA GLN A 10 7.15 8.56 -0.71
C GLN A 10 5.85 8.81 -1.48
N ILE A 11 5.39 7.82 -2.22
CA ILE A 11 4.17 7.93 -3.03
C ILE A 11 2.95 8.16 -2.13
N TYR A 12 2.81 7.38 -1.07
CA TYR A 12 1.67 7.50 -0.16
C TYR A 12 1.76 8.75 0.72
N GLU A 13 2.97 9.15 1.10
CA GLU A 13 3.15 10.42 1.82
C GLU A 13 2.61 11.57 0.98
N PHE A 14 2.99 11.61 -0.29
CA PHE A 14 2.52 12.64 -1.20
C PHE A 14 1.00 12.56 -1.40
N GLY A 15 0.47 11.38 -1.67
CA GLY A 15 -0.96 11.20 -1.92
C GLY A 15 -1.83 11.57 -0.74
N PHE A 16 -1.49 11.07 0.44
CA PHE A 16 -2.32 11.27 1.62
C PHE A 16 -2.15 12.65 2.25
N TYR A 17 -0.94 13.20 2.24
CA TYR A 17 -0.68 14.45 2.96
C TYR A 17 -0.55 15.67 2.08
N SER A 18 0.01 15.53 0.88
CA SER A 18 0.12 16.68 -0.04
C SER A 18 -1.12 16.84 -0.90
N LEU A 19 -1.72 15.73 -1.37
CA LEU A 19 -2.92 15.77 -2.20
C LEU A 19 -4.21 15.62 -1.40
N GLY A 20 -4.12 15.21 -0.14
CA GLY A 20 -5.28 15.11 0.74
C GLY A 20 -6.16 13.90 0.53
N PHE A 21 -5.68 12.85 -0.10
CA PHE A 21 -6.46 11.63 -0.26
C PHE A 21 -6.65 10.94 1.09
N GLU A 22 -7.80 10.26 1.25
CA GLU A 22 -8.09 9.52 2.47
C GLU A 22 -7.97 8.01 2.25
N LYS A 23 -8.15 7.56 1.02
CA LYS A 23 -8.17 6.14 0.67
C LYS A 23 -7.49 5.91 -0.66
N SER A 24 -6.92 4.72 -0.81
CA SER A 24 -6.36 4.24 -2.06
C SER A 24 -6.95 2.86 -2.34
N HIS A 25 -7.49 2.69 -3.53
CA HIS A 25 -8.04 1.41 -3.98
C HIS A 25 -7.27 0.96 -5.21
N PHE A 26 -6.91 -0.31 -5.24
CA PHE A 26 -6.21 -0.88 -6.39
C PHE A 26 -6.43 -2.38 -6.43
N ASP A 27 -6.17 -2.98 -7.58
CA ASP A 27 -6.30 -4.42 -7.73
C ASP A 27 -4.98 -5.03 -8.18
N VAL A 28 -4.79 -6.30 -7.83
CA VAL A 28 -3.60 -7.07 -8.20
C VAL A 28 -4.06 -8.42 -8.73
N ARG A 29 -3.54 -8.82 -9.87
CA ARG A 29 -3.87 -10.10 -10.50
C ARG A 29 -3.47 -11.25 -9.59
N LYS A 30 -4.37 -12.22 -9.41
CA LYS A 30 -4.06 -13.46 -8.71
C LYS A 30 -2.91 -14.16 -9.41
N GLY A 31 -2.00 -14.73 -8.66
CA GLY A 31 -0.78 -15.31 -9.17
C GLY A 31 0.42 -14.39 -9.10
N ASN A 32 0.21 -13.08 -8.96
CA ASN A 32 1.31 -12.13 -8.77
C ASN A 32 1.66 -12.08 -7.28
N ASP A 33 2.16 -13.21 -6.78
CA ASP A 33 2.29 -13.45 -5.34
C ASP A 33 3.24 -12.49 -4.64
N LYS A 34 4.32 -12.09 -5.30
CA LYS A 34 5.29 -11.17 -4.69
C LYS A 34 4.68 -9.80 -4.47
N VAL A 35 3.90 -9.31 -5.44
CA VAL A 35 3.25 -8.01 -5.33
C VAL A 35 2.15 -8.05 -4.28
N ILE A 36 1.36 -9.12 -4.27
CA ILE A 36 0.32 -9.32 -3.25
C ILE A 36 0.94 -9.30 -1.86
N ALA A 37 2.01 -10.08 -1.66
CA ALA A 37 2.69 -10.15 -0.38
C ALA A 37 3.27 -8.78 0.03
N PHE A 38 3.83 -8.04 -0.93
CA PHE A 38 4.36 -6.70 -0.64
C PHE A 38 3.27 -5.78 -0.11
N HIS A 39 2.12 -5.72 -0.80
CA HIS A 39 1.04 -4.83 -0.39
C HIS A 39 0.47 -5.22 0.97
N GLN A 40 0.34 -6.52 1.24
CA GLN A 40 -0.12 -6.98 2.54
C GLN A 40 0.85 -6.63 3.66
N ARG A 41 2.16 -6.81 3.43
CA ARG A 41 3.18 -6.42 4.42
C ARG A 41 3.19 -4.92 4.63
N PHE A 42 2.94 -4.16 3.57
CA PHE A 42 2.90 -2.69 3.66
C PHE A 42 1.67 -2.21 4.43
N GLY A 43 0.64 -3.04 4.56
CA GLY A 43 -0.52 -2.74 5.38
C GLY A 43 -1.84 -2.61 4.63
N ALA A 44 -1.83 -2.82 3.31
CA ALA A 44 -3.08 -2.80 2.55
C ALA A 44 -3.90 -4.05 2.86
N LYS A 45 -5.22 -3.92 2.79
CA LYS A 45 -6.13 -5.01 3.11
C LYS A 45 -6.92 -5.41 1.87
N ILE A 46 -7.07 -6.72 1.69
CA ILE A 46 -7.93 -7.26 0.64
C ILE A 46 -9.37 -7.11 1.11
N ILE A 47 -10.18 -6.38 0.36
CA ILE A 47 -11.58 -6.15 0.71
C ILE A 47 -12.54 -6.89 -0.21
N TYR A 48 -12.05 -7.41 -1.32
CA TYR A 48 -12.87 -8.11 -2.28
C TYR A 48 -11.98 -8.92 -3.21
N GLU A 49 -12.50 -9.98 -3.78
CA GLU A 49 -11.82 -10.71 -4.85
C GLU A 49 -12.84 -11.22 -5.85
N ASP A 50 -12.42 -11.30 -7.10
CA ASP A 50 -13.19 -11.97 -8.13
C ASP A 50 -12.37 -13.14 -8.67
N GLU A 51 -12.74 -13.65 -9.84
CA GLU A 51 -12.06 -14.79 -10.44
C GLU A 51 -10.58 -14.51 -10.74
N PHE A 52 -10.26 -13.26 -11.07
CA PHE A 52 -8.95 -12.90 -11.61
C PHE A 52 -8.10 -12.06 -10.64
N ASP A 53 -8.71 -11.24 -9.81
CA ASP A 53 -7.99 -10.22 -9.06
C ASP A 53 -8.35 -10.20 -7.59
N TYR A 54 -7.40 -9.72 -6.77
CA TYR A 54 -7.66 -9.26 -5.41
C TYR A 54 -7.76 -7.74 -5.42
N PHE A 55 -8.75 -7.20 -4.72
CA PHE A 55 -8.98 -5.75 -4.62
C PHE A 55 -8.58 -5.30 -3.24
N PHE A 56 -7.67 -4.34 -3.21
CA PHE A 56 -7.06 -3.83 -1.98
C PHE A 56 -7.61 -2.47 -1.62
N ASN A 57 -7.62 -2.21 -0.32
CA ASN A 57 -7.90 -0.90 0.23
C ASN A 57 -6.74 -0.52 1.15
N PHE A 58 -6.25 0.70 1.01
CA PHE A 58 -5.18 1.22 1.84
C PHE A 58 -5.54 2.65 2.21
N THR A 59 -5.81 2.87 3.50
CA THR A 59 -6.30 4.17 3.97
C THR A 59 -5.17 4.99 4.56
N LYS A 60 -5.45 6.29 4.78
CA LYS A 60 -4.51 7.18 5.45
C LYS A 60 -4.17 6.67 6.85
N ILE A 61 -5.14 6.08 7.55
CA ILE A 61 -4.92 5.49 8.86
C ILE A 61 -3.98 4.28 8.74
N ASP A 62 -4.20 3.43 7.75
CA ASP A 62 -3.32 2.29 7.49
C ASP A 62 -1.89 2.79 7.21
N TYR A 63 -1.77 3.86 6.45
CA TYR A 63 -0.46 4.44 6.14
C TYR A 63 0.24 4.95 7.39
N LYS A 64 -0.49 5.58 8.31
CA LYS A 64 0.12 6.05 9.57
C LYS A 64 0.77 4.91 10.34
N ILE A 65 0.09 3.77 10.40
CA ILE A 65 0.61 2.58 11.08
C ILE A 65 1.84 2.05 10.36
N THR A 66 1.77 1.98 9.04
CA THR A 66 2.87 1.51 8.20
C THR A 66 4.09 2.43 8.31
N LYS A 67 3.86 3.73 8.26
CA LYS A 67 4.91 4.73 8.38
C LYS A 67 5.67 4.57 9.68
N GLU A 68 4.97 4.34 10.79
CA GLU A 68 5.60 4.13 12.07
C GLU A 68 6.45 2.87 12.08
N ARG A 69 5.97 1.81 11.44
CA ARG A 69 6.70 0.55 11.35
C ARG A 69 8.00 0.69 10.57
N TYR A 70 7.98 1.50 9.52
CA TYR A 70 9.12 1.65 8.61
C TYR A 70 9.81 3.00 8.74
N LYS A 71 9.69 3.67 9.88
CA LYS A 71 10.19 5.04 10.02
C LYS A 71 11.70 5.16 9.82
N ARG A 72 12.44 4.07 9.96
CA ARG A 72 13.89 4.08 9.71
C ARG A 72 14.23 4.34 8.24
N TYR A 73 13.25 4.24 7.35
CA TYR A 73 13.43 4.52 5.92
C TYR A 73 13.11 5.97 5.56
N LEU A 74 12.67 6.77 6.52
CA LEU A 74 12.23 8.14 6.25
C LEU A 74 13.33 9.18 6.49
#